data_5d1b5f4915961685cc12ea29ae6e9afd
#
_entry.id   5d1b5f4915961685cc12ea29ae6e9afd
#
_cell.length_a   1.000
_cell.length_b   1.000
_cell.length_c   1.000
_cell.angle_alpha   90.00
_cell.angle_beta   90.00
_cell.angle_gamma   90.00
#
_symmetry.space_group_name_H-M   'P 1'
#
loop_
_entity.id
_entity.type
_entity.pdbx_description
1 polymer ?
#
loop_
_entity_poly.entity_id
_entity_poly.type
_entity_poly.pdbx_seq_one_letter_code
_entity_poly.pdbx_strand_id
1 'polypeptide(L)'
;PRARMEPAECVVKGIPAKVNLTERYPIFDAANVLKFDDKLLYLKSSTANQAGADWLQNIVGTEFEVVVWDKVYAHAHIDSTLIALKKDMILINANRVNGEQLPGFLRSYRKLWVQDCAESKFFRFPYASKWIGMNCLSIDPKTVIVDQHQKRLISKLEKQNFEVIPLELRHARTLGGGFHCVTLDLER
;
A
#
# COMPACT_ATOMS: atom_id res chain seq x y z
N PRO A 1 1.80 19.32 -18.14
CA PRO A 1 0.82 19.98 -17.31
C PRO A 1 0.83 19.32 -15.93
N ARG A 2 1.08 20.11 -14.89
CA ARG A 2 1.07 19.58 -13.51
C ARG A 2 -0.38 19.54 -13.04
N ALA A 3 -0.80 18.42 -12.47
CA ALA A 3 -2.06 18.36 -11.73
C ALA A 3 -2.05 19.40 -10.63
N ARG A 4 -3.10 20.17 -10.52
CA ARG A 4 -3.31 21.10 -9.42
C ARG A 4 -4.17 20.44 -8.37
N MET A 5 -3.70 20.48 -7.11
CA MET A 5 -4.55 20.21 -5.97
C MET A 5 -5.51 21.38 -5.77
N GLU A 6 -6.75 21.11 -5.41
CA GLU A 6 -7.70 22.16 -5.04
C GLU A 6 -7.26 22.80 -3.71
N PRO A 7 -6.96 24.12 -3.67
CA PRO A 7 -6.38 24.76 -2.49
C PRO A 7 -7.27 24.77 -1.24
N ALA A 8 -8.59 24.68 -1.45
CA ALA A 8 -9.56 24.85 -0.35
C ALA A 8 -9.61 23.68 0.65
N GLU A 9 -9.00 22.53 0.32
CA GLU A 9 -9.09 21.32 1.14
C GLU A 9 -7.80 21.00 1.90
N CYS A 10 -6.75 21.82 1.77
CA CYS A 10 -5.41 21.47 2.23
C CYS A 10 -5.11 21.69 3.69
N VAL A 11 -5.86 22.45 4.45
CA VAL A 11 -5.58 22.66 5.88
C VAL A 11 -6.83 22.95 6.71
N VAL A 12 -7.21 22.04 7.58
CA VAL A 12 -8.03 22.39 8.74
C VAL A 12 -7.36 21.86 10.00
N LYS A 13 -6.78 22.78 10.80
CA LYS A 13 -6.36 22.56 12.20
C LYS A 13 -5.44 21.34 12.44
N GLY A 14 -4.36 21.19 11.64
CA GLY A 14 -3.34 20.16 11.89
C GLY A 14 -3.76 18.73 11.56
N ILE A 15 -4.96 18.51 11.02
CA ILE A 15 -5.39 17.23 10.47
C ILE A 15 -5.08 17.27 8.97
N PRO A 16 -4.37 16.27 8.41
CA PRO A 16 -4.17 16.21 6.97
C PRO A 16 -5.54 16.20 6.29
N ALA A 17 -5.87 17.28 5.58
CA ALA A 17 -7.07 17.30 4.80
C ALA A 17 -6.99 16.24 3.71
N LYS A 18 -8.12 15.61 3.40
CA LYS A 18 -8.25 14.69 2.28
C LYS A 18 -7.98 15.49 1.01
N VAL A 19 -6.83 15.26 0.39
CA VAL A 19 -6.47 15.93 -0.86
C VAL A 19 -7.20 15.24 -2.00
N ASN A 20 -8.07 15.97 -2.69
CA ASN A 20 -8.70 15.51 -3.92
C ASN A 20 -7.91 16.05 -5.10
N LEU A 21 -7.46 15.16 -5.96
CA LEU A 21 -6.85 15.52 -7.24
C LEU A 21 -7.98 15.93 -8.23
N THR A 22 -7.67 16.85 -9.15
CA THR A 22 -8.58 17.12 -10.26
C THR A 22 -8.59 15.94 -11.23
N GLU A 23 -9.72 15.67 -11.87
CA GLU A 23 -9.87 14.61 -12.88
C GLU A 23 -9.49 15.08 -14.31
N ARG A 24 -8.82 16.23 -14.45
CA ARG A 24 -8.47 16.81 -15.75
C ARG A 24 -7.40 16.01 -16.50
N TYR A 25 -6.49 15.37 -15.75
CA TYR A 25 -5.39 14.57 -16.30
C TYR A 25 -5.27 13.26 -15.54
N PRO A 26 -4.88 12.16 -16.22
CA PRO A 26 -4.52 10.92 -15.54
C PRO A 26 -3.34 11.13 -14.60
N ILE A 27 -3.51 10.74 -13.34
CA ILE A 27 -2.49 10.86 -12.31
C ILE A 27 -2.50 9.59 -11.49
N PHE A 28 -1.37 8.91 -11.41
CA PHE A 28 -1.10 7.85 -10.46
C PHE A 28 0.39 7.49 -10.44
N ASP A 29 0.83 6.85 -9.36
CA ASP A 29 2.11 6.19 -9.26
C ASP A 29 1.90 4.67 -9.40
N ALA A 30 2.91 3.93 -9.85
CA ALA A 30 2.85 2.47 -9.84
C ALA A 30 2.57 1.90 -8.45
N ALA A 31 3.04 2.58 -7.40
CA ALA A 31 2.79 2.24 -6.00
C ALA A 31 1.33 2.43 -5.52
N ASN A 32 0.43 2.93 -6.37
CA ASN A 32 -1.02 2.91 -6.12
C ASN A 32 -1.69 1.62 -6.60
N VAL A 33 -0.95 0.72 -7.25
CA VAL A 33 -1.48 -0.46 -7.91
C VAL A 33 -0.86 -1.73 -7.33
N LEU A 34 -1.70 -2.74 -7.07
CA LEU A 34 -1.27 -4.09 -6.75
C LEU A 34 -1.87 -5.08 -7.73
N LYS A 35 -1.06 -5.99 -8.23
CA LYS A 35 -1.48 -7.07 -9.13
C LYS A 35 -2.03 -8.26 -8.33
N PHE A 36 -3.17 -8.78 -8.78
CA PHE A 36 -3.83 -9.99 -8.28
C PHE A 36 -4.35 -10.82 -9.45
N ASP A 37 -3.61 -11.81 -9.87
CA ASP A 37 -3.91 -12.64 -11.06
C ASP A 37 -4.24 -11.75 -12.28
N ASP A 38 -5.51 -11.71 -12.70
CA ASP A 38 -6.06 -10.92 -13.82
C ASP A 38 -6.55 -9.51 -13.40
N LYS A 39 -6.34 -9.10 -12.15
CA LYS A 39 -6.83 -7.83 -11.61
C LYS A 39 -5.71 -6.91 -11.16
N LEU A 40 -5.88 -5.64 -11.44
CA LEU A 40 -5.06 -4.56 -10.91
C LEU A 40 -5.89 -3.78 -9.88
N LEU A 41 -5.61 -3.98 -8.60
CA LEU A 41 -6.23 -3.18 -7.54
C LEU A 41 -5.60 -1.79 -7.53
N TYR A 42 -6.38 -0.80 -7.91
CA TYR A 42 -5.98 0.61 -8.01
C TYR A 42 -6.53 1.39 -6.82
N LEU A 43 -5.65 1.86 -5.93
CA LEU A 43 -6.04 2.69 -4.80
C LEU A 43 -6.15 4.16 -5.21
N LYS A 44 -7.37 4.72 -5.19
CA LYS A 44 -7.58 6.16 -5.32
C LYS A 44 -7.11 6.88 -4.05
N SER A 45 -6.18 7.83 -4.19
CA SER A 45 -5.48 8.47 -3.07
C SER A 45 -5.12 9.93 -3.38
N SER A 46 -4.27 10.55 -2.56
CA SER A 46 -3.72 11.87 -2.84
C SER A 46 -2.73 11.91 -4.02
N THR A 47 -2.31 10.75 -4.54
CA THR A 47 -1.40 10.62 -5.68
C THR A 47 -2.00 9.85 -6.84
N ALA A 48 -3.30 9.49 -6.76
CA ALA A 48 -3.99 8.72 -7.80
C ALA A 48 -5.46 9.13 -7.92
N ASN A 49 -5.90 9.50 -9.13
CA ASN A 49 -7.26 9.92 -9.43
C ASN A 49 -8.02 8.91 -10.31
N GLN A 50 -9.32 9.15 -10.55
CA GLN A 50 -10.14 8.29 -11.39
C GLN A 50 -9.67 8.31 -12.85
N ALA A 51 -9.32 9.48 -13.38
CA ALA A 51 -8.79 9.59 -14.73
C ALA A 51 -7.53 8.73 -14.95
N GLY A 52 -6.70 8.54 -13.90
CA GLY A 52 -5.56 7.63 -13.92
C GLY A 52 -5.97 6.15 -14.03
N ALA A 53 -7.00 5.75 -13.30
CA ALA A 53 -7.53 4.39 -13.38
C ALA A 53 -8.14 4.10 -14.76
N ASP A 54 -8.91 5.03 -15.30
CA ASP A 54 -9.52 4.91 -16.63
C ASP A 54 -8.45 4.83 -17.73
N TRP A 55 -7.41 5.65 -17.60
CA TRP A 55 -6.27 5.61 -18.51
C TRP A 55 -5.52 4.26 -18.44
N LEU A 56 -5.27 3.78 -17.23
CA LEU A 56 -4.61 2.48 -17.03
C LEU A 56 -5.45 1.34 -17.63
N GLN A 57 -6.78 1.33 -17.40
CA GLN A 57 -7.66 0.33 -17.99
C GLN A 57 -7.61 0.34 -19.52
N ASN A 58 -7.56 1.52 -20.14
CA ASN A 58 -7.43 1.64 -21.60
C ASN A 58 -6.09 1.06 -22.12
N ILE A 59 -5.01 1.22 -21.35
CA ILE A 59 -3.68 0.70 -21.74
C ILE A 59 -3.61 -0.81 -21.59
N VAL A 60 -4.11 -1.37 -20.48
CA VAL A 60 -4.03 -2.82 -20.23
C VAL A 60 -5.12 -3.61 -20.98
N GLY A 61 -6.09 -2.90 -21.56
CA GLY A 61 -7.14 -3.48 -22.39
C GLY A 61 -7.96 -4.54 -21.66
N THR A 62 -8.06 -5.73 -22.27
CA THR A 62 -8.79 -6.88 -21.71
C THR A 62 -7.88 -7.86 -20.97
N GLU A 63 -6.57 -7.61 -20.94
CA GLU A 63 -5.61 -8.48 -20.23
C GLU A 63 -5.79 -8.40 -18.72
N PHE A 64 -6.09 -7.19 -18.21
CA PHE A 64 -6.34 -6.96 -16.79
C PHE A 64 -7.60 -6.15 -16.56
N GLU A 65 -8.31 -6.46 -15.46
CA GLU A 65 -9.39 -5.63 -14.93
C GLU A 65 -8.81 -4.65 -13.89
N VAL A 66 -8.96 -3.34 -14.13
CA VAL A 66 -8.58 -2.31 -13.14
C VAL A 66 -9.71 -2.12 -12.14
N VAL A 67 -9.54 -2.61 -10.92
CA VAL A 67 -10.51 -2.48 -9.84
C VAL A 67 -10.18 -1.26 -8.99
N VAL A 68 -10.97 -0.21 -9.11
CA VAL A 68 -10.79 1.03 -8.34
C VAL A 68 -11.23 0.84 -6.89
N TRP A 69 -10.35 1.16 -5.96
CA TRP A 69 -10.61 1.14 -4.53
C TRP A 69 -10.58 2.56 -3.96
N ASP A 70 -11.76 3.12 -3.70
CA ASP A 70 -11.98 4.48 -3.21
C ASP A 70 -12.63 4.54 -1.82
N LYS A 71 -12.89 3.38 -1.20
CA LYS A 71 -13.60 3.27 0.08
C LYS A 71 -12.72 3.51 1.30
N VAL A 72 -11.42 3.66 1.11
CA VAL A 72 -10.46 3.94 2.18
C VAL A 72 -9.65 5.17 1.83
N TYR A 73 -9.36 5.98 2.84
CA TYR A 73 -8.41 7.06 2.65
C TYR A 73 -6.99 6.54 2.81
N ALA A 74 -6.17 6.71 1.79
CA ALA A 74 -4.73 6.54 1.86
C ALA A 74 -4.07 7.84 1.43
N HIS A 75 -3.11 8.31 2.22
CA HIS A 75 -2.42 9.58 1.93
C HIS A 75 -1.68 9.51 0.59
N ALA A 76 -1.05 8.38 0.28
CA ALA A 76 -0.34 8.17 -0.98
C ALA A 76 -0.52 6.71 -1.46
N HIS A 77 0.42 5.84 -1.19
CA HIS A 77 0.58 4.52 -1.78
C HIS A 77 -0.21 3.42 -1.05
N ILE A 78 -0.48 2.33 -1.77
CA ILE A 78 -1.30 1.22 -1.28
C ILE A 78 -0.55 0.33 -0.27
N ASP A 79 0.76 0.22 -0.38
CA ASP A 79 1.61 -0.74 0.31
C ASP A 79 1.83 -0.49 1.82
N SER A 80 1.31 0.62 2.35
CA SER A 80 1.14 0.85 3.80
C SER A 80 -0.30 0.63 4.27
N THR A 81 -1.17 0.17 3.38
CA THR A 81 -2.60 -0.07 3.61
C THR A 81 -2.95 -1.54 3.37
N LEU A 82 -2.46 -2.12 2.29
CA LEU A 82 -2.65 -3.51 1.90
C LEU A 82 -1.42 -4.03 1.16
N ILE A 83 -1.03 -5.28 1.42
CA ILE A 83 0.03 -6.01 0.72
C ILE A 83 -0.48 -7.41 0.35
N ALA A 84 -0.21 -7.84 -0.86
CA ALA A 84 -0.39 -9.22 -1.28
C ALA A 84 0.77 -10.06 -0.72
N LEU A 85 0.47 -11.03 0.15
CA LEU A 85 1.49 -11.93 0.70
C LEU A 85 1.68 -13.17 -0.18
N LYS A 86 0.58 -13.73 -0.65
CA LYS A 86 0.50 -14.85 -1.57
C LYS A 86 -0.89 -14.94 -2.19
N LYS A 87 -1.09 -15.88 -3.11
CA LYS A 87 -2.30 -16.01 -3.94
C LYS A 87 -3.63 -15.91 -3.17
N ASP A 88 -3.69 -16.39 -1.93
CA ASP A 88 -4.92 -16.44 -1.13
C ASP A 88 -4.85 -15.61 0.15
N MET A 89 -3.81 -14.80 0.36
CA MET A 89 -3.57 -14.11 1.62
C MET A 89 -3.07 -12.67 1.42
N ILE A 90 -3.67 -11.76 2.17
CA ILE A 90 -3.33 -10.34 2.21
C ILE A 90 -3.02 -9.87 3.62
N LEU A 91 -2.10 -8.91 3.72
CA LEU A 91 -1.78 -8.16 4.92
C LEU A 91 -2.55 -6.83 4.87
N ILE A 92 -3.25 -6.45 5.95
CA ILE A 92 -4.12 -5.28 5.96
C ILE A 92 -3.88 -4.42 7.19
N ASN A 93 -3.85 -3.11 6.98
CA ASN A 93 -3.84 -2.10 8.03
C ASN A 93 -5.22 -1.97 8.67
N ALA A 94 -5.38 -2.50 9.88
CA ALA A 94 -6.66 -2.50 10.60
C ALA A 94 -7.13 -1.11 11.06
N ASN A 95 -6.25 -0.10 11.03
CA ASN A 95 -6.62 1.28 11.37
C ASN A 95 -7.15 2.07 10.17
N ARG A 96 -6.94 1.57 8.95
CA ARG A 96 -7.38 2.23 7.72
C ARG A 96 -8.52 1.50 7.04
N VAL A 97 -8.61 0.19 7.23
CA VAL A 97 -9.51 -0.68 6.49
C VAL A 97 -10.31 -1.54 7.47
N ASN A 98 -11.60 -1.66 7.24
CA ASN A 98 -12.44 -2.73 7.79
C ASN A 98 -12.83 -3.72 6.68
N GLY A 99 -13.39 -4.87 7.07
CA GLY A 99 -13.72 -5.94 6.11
C GLY A 99 -14.74 -5.54 5.04
N GLU A 100 -15.65 -4.60 5.35
CA GLU A 100 -16.71 -4.16 4.44
C GLU A 100 -16.19 -3.23 3.33
N GLN A 101 -15.08 -2.55 3.60
CA GLN A 101 -14.44 -1.64 2.64
C GLN A 101 -13.60 -2.36 1.59
N LEU A 102 -13.32 -3.66 1.79
CA LEU A 102 -12.54 -4.44 0.83
C LEU A 102 -13.29 -4.63 -0.48
N PRO A 103 -12.59 -4.55 -1.62
CA PRO A 103 -13.12 -4.96 -2.92
C PRO A 103 -13.68 -6.38 -2.89
N GLY A 104 -14.73 -6.62 -3.68
CA GLY A 104 -15.47 -7.89 -3.66
C GLY A 104 -14.60 -9.12 -3.84
N PHE A 105 -13.65 -9.08 -4.76
CA PHE A 105 -12.75 -10.21 -5.06
C PHE A 105 -11.79 -10.56 -3.90
N LEU A 106 -11.46 -9.58 -3.03
CA LEU A 106 -10.61 -9.81 -1.85
C LEU A 106 -11.35 -10.35 -0.63
N ARG A 107 -12.68 -10.45 -0.68
CA ARG A 107 -13.46 -10.92 0.47
C ARG A 107 -13.17 -12.37 0.83
N SER A 108 -12.88 -13.20 -0.15
CA SER A 108 -12.50 -14.62 0.03
C SER A 108 -11.07 -14.83 0.52
N TYR A 109 -10.18 -13.83 0.37
CA TYR A 109 -8.79 -13.93 0.79
C TYR A 109 -8.67 -14.06 2.31
N ARG A 110 -7.69 -14.83 2.77
CA ARG A 110 -7.29 -14.83 4.18
C ARG A 110 -6.64 -13.48 4.53
N LYS A 111 -7.04 -12.92 5.67
CA LYS A 111 -6.65 -11.57 6.07
C LYS A 111 -5.75 -11.62 7.29
N LEU A 112 -4.55 -11.10 7.18
CA LEU A 112 -3.66 -10.86 8.32
C LEU A 112 -3.75 -9.39 8.72
N TRP A 113 -4.43 -9.12 9.82
CA TRP A 113 -4.67 -7.75 10.28
C TRP A 113 -3.50 -7.23 11.10
N VAL A 114 -3.00 -6.04 10.76
CA VAL A 114 -1.99 -5.28 11.50
C VAL A 114 -2.69 -4.15 12.26
N GLN A 115 -2.72 -4.25 13.57
CA GLN A 115 -3.32 -3.24 14.44
C GLN A 115 -2.34 -2.12 14.80
N ASP A 116 -1.04 -2.41 14.79
CA ASP A 116 0.00 -1.46 15.14
C ASP A 116 1.36 -1.86 14.54
N CYS A 117 2.19 -0.85 14.28
CA CYS A 117 3.57 -1.02 13.85
C CYS A 117 4.50 -0.32 14.84
N ALA A 118 5.65 -0.93 15.09
CA ALA A 118 6.69 -0.31 15.88
C ALA A 118 7.28 0.89 15.14
N GLU A 119 7.38 2.01 15.83
CA GLU A 119 8.07 3.18 15.31
C GLU A 119 9.59 2.96 15.38
N SER A 120 10.28 3.38 14.34
CA SER A 120 11.74 3.39 14.36
C SER A 120 12.23 4.64 15.08
N LYS A 121 13.01 4.46 16.12
CA LYS A 121 13.66 5.57 16.85
C LYS A 121 14.95 6.08 16.18
N PHE A 122 15.35 5.47 15.05
CA PHE A 122 16.63 5.76 14.43
C PHE A 122 16.68 7.09 13.67
N PHE A 123 15.57 7.75 13.41
CA PHE A 123 15.53 8.91 12.54
C PHE A 123 15.03 10.14 13.25
N ARG A 124 15.83 11.18 13.16
CA ARG A 124 15.50 12.50 13.69
C ARG A 124 14.30 13.13 12.96
N PHE A 125 14.13 12.80 11.67
CA PHE A 125 13.07 13.30 10.81
C PHE A 125 12.61 12.19 9.83
N PRO A 126 11.79 11.23 10.27
CA PRO A 126 11.26 10.21 9.36
C PRO A 126 10.16 10.85 8.49
N TYR A 127 10.30 10.73 7.18
CA TYR A 127 9.22 11.07 6.24
C TYR A 127 8.14 9.97 6.19
N ALA A 128 8.48 8.75 6.56
CA ALA A 128 7.53 7.66 6.64
C ALA A 128 6.67 7.71 7.90
N SER A 129 5.38 7.42 7.77
CA SER A 129 4.54 7.13 8.92
C SER A 129 4.95 5.82 9.59
N LYS A 130 4.49 5.55 10.83
CA LYS A 130 4.75 4.27 11.51
C LYS A 130 4.28 3.05 10.68
N TRP A 131 3.28 3.22 9.84
CA TRP A 131 2.70 2.16 9.01
C TRP A 131 3.63 1.63 7.93
N ILE A 132 4.75 2.32 7.67
CA ILE A 132 5.82 1.78 6.85
C ILE A 132 6.39 0.47 7.42
N GLY A 133 6.19 0.19 8.70
CA GLY A 133 6.56 -1.08 9.32
C GLY A 133 5.86 -2.29 8.73
N MET A 134 4.70 -2.14 8.10
CA MET A 134 4.03 -3.22 7.39
C MET A 134 4.43 -3.35 5.90
N ASN A 135 5.26 -2.44 5.39
CA ASN A 135 5.77 -2.44 4.02
C ASN A 135 6.85 -3.53 3.87
N CYS A 136 6.40 -4.78 3.88
CA CYS A 136 7.23 -5.96 3.73
C CYS A 136 7.30 -6.40 2.26
N LEU A 137 8.32 -7.17 1.91
CA LEU A 137 8.47 -7.76 0.58
C LEU A 137 8.24 -9.28 0.66
N SER A 138 7.19 -9.75 0.00
CA SER A 138 6.98 -11.18 -0.22
C SER A 138 7.83 -11.61 -1.43
N ILE A 139 8.85 -12.44 -1.21
CA ILE A 139 9.75 -12.92 -2.28
C ILE A 139 9.08 -14.05 -3.05
N ASP A 140 8.42 -14.93 -2.31
CA ASP A 140 7.68 -16.09 -2.81
C ASP A 140 6.52 -16.41 -1.86
N PRO A 141 5.66 -17.41 -2.16
CA PRO A 141 4.51 -17.75 -1.31
C PRO A 141 4.84 -18.21 0.12
N LYS A 142 6.13 -18.40 0.45
CA LYS A 142 6.58 -18.87 1.76
C LYS A 142 7.51 -17.90 2.47
N THR A 143 8.18 -17.00 1.73
CA THR A 143 9.29 -16.18 2.24
C THR A 143 8.94 -14.69 2.20
N VAL A 144 9.10 -14.01 3.34
CA VAL A 144 8.81 -12.57 3.47
C VAL A 144 9.96 -11.83 4.16
N ILE A 145 10.44 -10.74 3.56
CA ILE A 145 11.37 -9.80 4.19
C ILE A 145 10.58 -8.76 4.98
N VAL A 146 10.92 -8.57 6.26
CA VAL A 146 10.23 -7.67 7.17
C VAL A 146 11.24 -6.84 7.96
N ASP A 147 10.87 -5.60 8.30
CA ASP A 147 11.65 -4.77 9.22
C ASP A 147 11.81 -5.49 10.56
N GLN A 148 13.06 -5.71 10.96
CA GLN A 148 13.44 -6.47 12.18
C GLN A 148 12.84 -5.90 13.47
N HIS A 149 12.41 -4.63 13.48
CA HIS A 149 11.78 -3.99 14.63
C HIS A 149 10.29 -4.36 14.78
N GLN A 150 9.67 -4.93 13.74
CA GLN A 150 8.25 -5.31 13.72
C GLN A 150 8.01 -6.69 14.35
N LYS A 151 8.45 -6.91 15.59
CA LYS A 151 8.41 -8.23 16.26
C LYS A 151 7.00 -8.87 16.28
N ARG A 152 5.95 -8.05 16.44
CA ARG A 152 4.56 -8.55 16.43
C ARG A 152 4.14 -9.02 15.03
N LEU A 153 4.55 -8.32 13.98
CA LEU A 153 4.26 -8.71 12.60
C LEU A 153 5.03 -9.97 12.23
N ILE A 154 6.33 -10.04 12.57
CA ILE A 154 7.16 -11.22 12.37
C ILE A 154 6.48 -12.45 12.99
N SER A 155 6.14 -12.39 14.29
CA SER A 155 5.46 -13.52 14.96
C SER A 155 4.12 -13.90 14.34
N LYS A 156 3.36 -12.91 13.80
CA LYS A 156 2.11 -13.21 13.09
C LYS A 156 2.36 -13.94 11.77
N LEU A 157 3.37 -13.56 11.02
CA LEU A 157 3.74 -14.19 9.74
C LEU A 157 4.26 -15.61 9.97
N GLU A 158 5.14 -15.81 10.95
CA GLU A 158 5.65 -17.13 11.33
C GLU A 158 4.50 -18.10 11.70
N LYS A 159 3.49 -17.63 12.45
CA LYS A 159 2.27 -18.39 12.76
C LYS A 159 1.44 -18.75 11.53
N GLN A 160 1.62 -18.08 10.40
CA GLN A 160 1.02 -18.42 9.11
C GLN A 160 1.96 -19.26 8.23
N ASN A 161 3.02 -19.83 8.82
CA ASN A 161 4.03 -20.64 8.19
C ASN A 161 4.83 -19.92 7.10
N PHE A 162 5.09 -18.62 7.29
CA PHE A 162 6.07 -17.90 6.49
C PHE A 162 7.47 -18.07 7.11
N GLU A 163 8.45 -18.26 6.26
CA GLU A 163 9.84 -18.00 6.58
C GLU A 163 10.04 -16.48 6.55
N VAL A 164 10.34 -15.89 7.71
CA VAL A 164 10.51 -14.47 7.84
C VAL A 164 11.98 -14.12 7.90
N ILE A 165 12.44 -13.25 6.99
CA ILE A 165 13.78 -12.71 6.96
C ILE A 165 13.75 -11.30 7.58
N PRO A 166 14.13 -11.13 8.86
CA PRO A 166 14.13 -9.82 9.49
C PRO A 166 15.38 -9.05 9.09
N LEU A 167 15.20 -7.90 8.46
CA LEU A 167 16.29 -7.02 8.05
C LEU A 167 16.08 -5.59 8.55
N GLU A 168 17.14 -4.80 8.62
CA GLU A 168 17.09 -3.38 8.90
C GLU A 168 17.19 -2.58 7.60
N LEU A 169 16.15 -1.76 7.30
CA LEU A 169 16.14 -0.86 6.16
C LEU A 169 16.26 0.60 6.65
N ARG A 170 17.45 0.96 7.12
CA ARG A 170 17.70 2.23 7.81
C ARG A 170 17.43 3.45 6.96
N HIS A 171 18.09 3.56 5.80
CA HIS A 171 18.11 4.79 5.02
C HIS A 171 16.82 5.01 4.21
N ALA A 172 16.23 3.97 3.64
CA ALA A 172 14.99 4.08 2.88
C ALA A 172 13.83 4.59 3.75
N ARG A 173 13.73 4.14 5.02
CA ARG A 173 12.73 4.68 5.97
C ARG A 173 12.85 6.18 6.18
N THR A 174 14.06 6.72 6.23
CA THR A 174 14.29 8.17 6.33
C THR A 174 13.69 8.91 5.15
N LEU A 175 13.74 8.31 3.96
CA LEU A 175 13.22 8.86 2.71
C LEU A 175 11.75 8.49 2.45
N GLY A 176 11.09 7.81 3.39
CA GLY A 176 9.67 7.48 3.30
C GLY A 176 9.36 6.10 2.73
N GLY A 177 10.37 5.25 2.46
CA GLY A 177 10.21 3.92 1.87
C GLY A 177 10.36 2.76 2.84
N GLY A 178 9.82 1.58 2.48
CA GLY A 178 10.02 0.30 3.12
C GLY A 178 10.56 -0.73 2.13
N PHE A 179 10.51 -2.03 2.46
CA PHE A 179 11.09 -3.09 1.62
C PHE A 179 10.37 -3.23 0.28
N HIS A 180 9.04 -3.14 0.26
CA HIS A 180 8.28 -3.15 -0.98
C HIS A 180 8.58 -1.91 -1.85
N CYS A 181 8.68 -0.73 -1.23
CA CYS A 181 8.92 0.53 -1.93
C CYS A 181 10.26 0.60 -2.67
N VAL A 182 11.30 -0.13 -2.22
CA VAL A 182 12.66 -0.10 -2.83
C VAL A 182 12.87 -1.23 -3.83
N THR A 183 11.82 -1.96 -4.17
CA THR A 183 11.85 -3.09 -5.10
C THR A 183 10.88 -2.89 -6.24
N LEU A 184 11.14 -3.56 -7.36
CA LEU A 184 10.27 -3.64 -8.52
C LEU A 184 10.16 -5.10 -8.93
N ASP A 185 8.94 -5.63 -8.96
CA ASP A 185 8.69 -6.96 -9.49
C ASP A 185 8.80 -6.93 -11.02
N LEU A 186 9.73 -7.69 -11.56
CA LEU A 186 9.87 -7.87 -13.00
C LEU A 186 9.09 -9.09 -13.48
N GLU A 187 9.10 -10.16 -12.68
CA GLU A 187 8.41 -11.42 -12.96
C GLU A 187 7.98 -12.07 -11.63
N ARG A 188 6.74 -12.58 -11.60
CA ARG A 188 6.18 -13.34 -10.48
C ARG A 188 5.30 -14.45 -10.98
#